data_61695d0a9a0a7007e6a6a8af7957c116
#
_entry.id   61695d0a9a0a7007e6a6a8af7957c116
#
_cell.length_a   1.000
_cell.length_b   1.000
_cell.length_c   1.000
_cell.angle_alpha   90.00
_cell.angle_beta   90.00
_cell.angle_gamma   90.00
#
_symmetry.space_group_name_H-M   'P 1'
#
loop_
_entity.id
_entity.type
_entity.pdbx_description
1 polymer ?
#
loop_
_entity_poly.entity_id
_entity_poly.type
_entity_poly.pdbx_seq_one_letter_code
_entity_poly.pdbx_strand_id
1 'polypeptide(L)'
;MDTVDFGQVFAFTGVDIFTKEVSVKLYESLTSKDGLDFLAFSFNNRFNHVELLQTDGGPEFKAEFRSSVFKYADRFRVARPYKKNEQSFIESFNRSLRKECLGWSKYKQNDIPSLEKELSDYLMYYHNKRPHMSLNMMTPNQFKENLVSDI
;
A
#
# COMPACT_ATOMS: atom_id res chain seq x y z
N MET A 1 -5.89 -1.57 -1.69
CA MET A 1 -5.45 -0.58 -0.69
C MET A 1 -6.16 -0.81 0.62
N ASP A 2 -5.51 -0.46 1.70
CA ASP A 2 -5.99 -0.70 3.06
C ASP A 2 -5.35 0.32 4.01
N THR A 3 -5.74 0.31 5.29
CA THR A 3 -5.17 1.16 6.32
C THR A 3 -4.80 0.34 7.54
N VAL A 4 -3.76 0.78 8.25
CA VAL A 4 -3.31 0.16 9.50
C VAL A 4 -3.34 1.22 10.60
N ASP A 5 -4.02 0.91 11.69
CA ASP A 5 -4.23 1.82 12.82
C ASP A 5 -3.09 1.69 13.84
N PHE A 6 -2.38 2.79 14.08
CA PHE A 6 -1.33 2.90 15.10
C PHE A 6 -1.69 3.93 16.19
N GLY A 7 -2.98 4.10 16.45
CA GLY A 7 -3.46 5.04 17.48
C GLY A 7 -3.76 6.41 16.90
N GLN A 8 -2.82 7.34 16.99
CA GLN A 8 -2.94 8.68 16.41
C GLN A 8 -2.25 8.80 15.03
N VAL A 9 -1.72 7.69 14.52
CA VAL A 9 -1.07 7.60 13.22
C VAL A 9 -1.72 6.47 12.45
N PHE A 10 -1.96 6.69 11.17
CA PHE A 10 -2.56 5.70 10.27
C PHE A 10 -1.65 5.49 9.07
N ALA A 11 -1.29 4.24 8.79
CA ALA A 11 -0.54 3.90 7.60
C ALA A 11 -1.53 3.48 6.51
N PHE A 12 -1.58 4.24 5.44
CA PHE A 12 -2.30 3.84 4.23
C PHE A 12 -1.35 2.99 3.39
N THR A 13 -1.85 1.85 2.92
CA THR A 13 -1.03 0.85 2.22
C THR A 13 -1.67 0.46 0.90
N GLY A 14 -0.83 0.19 -0.08
CA GLY A 14 -1.23 -0.36 -1.37
C GLY A 14 -0.23 -1.39 -1.82
N VAL A 15 -0.68 -2.48 -2.44
CA VAL A 15 0.19 -3.49 -3.02
C VAL A 15 -0.28 -3.82 -4.44
N ASP A 16 0.68 -3.89 -5.36
CA ASP A 16 0.48 -4.48 -6.68
C ASP A 16 0.68 -5.99 -6.52
N ILE A 17 -0.39 -6.76 -6.70
CA ILE A 17 -0.34 -8.21 -6.46
C ILE A 17 0.51 -8.96 -7.48
N PHE A 18 0.77 -8.36 -8.64
CA PHE A 18 1.60 -8.96 -9.68
C PHE A 18 3.09 -8.70 -9.46
N THR A 19 3.48 -7.44 -9.27
CA THR A 19 4.89 -7.06 -9.09
C THR A 19 5.36 -7.12 -7.65
N LYS A 20 4.43 -7.19 -6.70
CA LYS A 20 4.66 -7.06 -5.25
C LYS A 20 5.22 -5.71 -4.83
N GLU A 21 5.19 -4.72 -5.69
CA GLU A 21 5.49 -3.34 -5.29
C GLU A 21 4.47 -2.85 -4.29
N VAL A 22 4.91 -1.98 -3.40
CA VAL A 22 4.06 -1.43 -2.34
C VAL A 22 4.18 0.09 -2.29
N SER A 23 3.11 0.73 -1.86
CA SER A 23 3.08 2.15 -1.52
C SER A 23 2.58 2.27 -0.08
N VAL A 24 3.23 3.10 0.70
CA VAL A 24 2.84 3.36 2.10
C VAL A 24 3.03 4.83 2.40
N LYS A 25 2.06 5.44 3.06
CA LYS A 25 2.18 6.81 3.56
C LYS A 25 1.47 6.94 4.91
N LEU A 26 2.04 7.73 5.80
CA LEU A 26 1.51 7.95 7.15
C LEU A 26 0.64 9.20 7.19
N TYR A 27 -0.48 9.10 7.91
CA TYR A 27 -1.46 10.18 8.06
C TYR A 27 -1.89 10.32 9.52
N GLU A 28 -2.41 11.50 9.85
CA GLU A 28 -2.92 11.81 11.19
C GLU A 28 -4.41 11.50 11.32
N SER A 29 -5.07 11.16 10.23
CA SER A 29 -6.51 10.92 10.19
C SER A 29 -6.90 9.87 9.15
N LEU A 30 -8.15 9.45 9.16
CA LEU A 30 -8.75 8.49 8.24
C LEU A 30 -9.90 9.15 7.48
N THR A 31 -9.64 10.20 6.74
CA THR A 31 -10.66 10.89 5.95
C THR A 31 -10.58 10.49 4.48
N SER A 32 -11.65 10.76 3.73
CA SER A 32 -11.65 10.53 2.29
C SER A 32 -10.67 11.47 1.56
N LYS A 33 -10.33 12.61 2.16
CA LYS A 33 -9.28 13.50 1.64
C LYS A 33 -7.90 12.86 1.79
N ASP A 34 -7.65 12.19 2.91
CA ASP A 34 -6.41 11.40 3.11
C ASP A 34 -6.34 10.25 2.12
N GLY A 35 -7.45 9.57 1.90
CA GLY A 35 -7.55 8.50 0.90
C GLY A 35 -7.24 8.99 -0.51
N LEU A 36 -7.78 10.15 -0.89
CA LEU A 36 -7.51 10.79 -2.18
C LEU A 36 -6.03 11.17 -2.30
N ASP A 37 -5.44 11.77 -1.27
CA ASP A 37 -4.02 12.12 -1.24
C ASP A 37 -3.15 10.87 -1.44
N PHE A 38 -3.46 9.80 -0.73
CA PHE A 38 -2.73 8.54 -0.86
C PHE A 38 -2.88 7.92 -2.25
N LEU A 39 -4.06 7.99 -2.83
CA LEU A 39 -4.31 7.51 -4.19
C LEU A 39 -3.37 8.21 -5.19
N ALA A 40 -3.36 9.54 -5.16
CA ALA A 40 -2.51 10.35 -6.04
C ALA A 40 -1.01 10.09 -5.76
N PHE A 41 -0.62 10.05 -4.48
CA PHE A 41 0.75 9.74 -4.07
C PHE A 41 1.22 8.41 -4.62
N SER A 42 0.40 7.36 -4.50
CA SER A 42 0.75 6.01 -4.91
C SER A 42 0.99 5.90 -6.41
N PHE A 43 0.12 6.51 -7.22
CA PHE A 43 0.22 6.44 -8.68
C PHE A 43 1.20 7.45 -9.26
N ASN A 44 1.54 8.51 -8.53
CA ASN A 44 2.60 9.43 -8.97
C ASN A 44 4.00 8.92 -8.63
N ASN A 45 4.14 8.05 -7.63
CA ASN A 45 5.45 7.64 -7.12
C ASN A 45 5.78 6.17 -7.33
N ARG A 46 4.80 5.28 -7.48
CA ARG A 46 5.07 3.85 -7.53
C ARG A 46 4.30 3.10 -8.60
N PHE A 47 2.99 3.24 -8.67
CA PHE A 47 2.16 2.43 -9.55
C PHE A 47 1.90 3.10 -10.89
N ASN A 48 1.81 2.31 -11.94
CA ASN A 48 1.24 2.71 -13.22
C ASN A 48 -0.27 2.49 -13.20
N HIS A 49 -0.97 2.93 -14.25
CA HIS A 49 -2.40 2.65 -14.40
C HIS A 49 -2.67 1.14 -14.26
N VAL A 50 -3.70 0.78 -13.50
CA VAL A 50 -4.03 -0.62 -13.22
C VAL A 50 -5.38 -0.99 -13.80
N GLU A 51 -5.58 -2.27 -14.07
CA GLU A 51 -6.86 -2.78 -14.54
C GLU A 51 -7.93 -2.73 -13.44
N LEU A 52 -7.58 -3.16 -12.24
CA LEU A 52 -8.51 -3.23 -11.11
C LEU A 52 -7.85 -2.70 -9.83
N LEU A 53 -8.50 -1.74 -9.19
CA LEU A 53 -8.14 -1.30 -7.85
C LEU A 53 -9.19 -1.80 -6.87
N GLN A 54 -8.75 -2.39 -5.76
CA GLN A 54 -9.61 -2.89 -4.71
C GLN A 54 -9.26 -2.25 -3.37
N THR A 55 -10.30 -1.92 -2.60
CA THR A 55 -10.17 -1.43 -1.23
C THR A 55 -11.13 -2.20 -0.33
N ASP A 56 -11.02 -2.01 0.98
CA ASP A 56 -12.10 -2.41 1.89
C ASP A 56 -13.23 -1.36 1.88
N GLY A 57 -14.24 -1.53 2.73
CA GLY A 57 -15.39 -0.63 2.82
C GLY A 57 -15.21 0.58 3.71
N GLY A 58 -13.97 0.93 4.08
CA GLY A 58 -13.69 2.04 4.98
C GLY A 58 -14.09 3.41 4.43
N PRO A 59 -14.40 4.39 5.31
CA PRO A 59 -14.82 5.72 4.88
C PRO A 59 -13.74 6.48 4.11
N GLU A 60 -12.46 6.19 4.35
CA GLU A 60 -11.32 6.79 3.67
C GLU A 60 -11.28 6.46 2.18
N PHE A 61 -11.96 5.40 1.76
CA PHE A 61 -12.03 4.96 0.36
C PHE A 61 -13.38 5.28 -0.31
N LYS A 62 -14.14 6.21 0.27
CA LYS A 62 -15.43 6.68 -0.27
C LYS A 62 -15.29 8.11 -0.78
N ALA A 63 -16.40 8.77 -1.08
CA ALA A 63 -16.47 10.18 -1.46
C ALA A 63 -15.36 10.59 -2.46
N GLU A 64 -14.46 11.50 -2.05
CA GLU A 64 -13.43 12.06 -2.92
C GLU A 64 -12.50 10.99 -3.51
N PHE A 65 -12.17 9.95 -2.75
CA PHE A 65 -11.39 8.82 -3.25
C PHE A 65 -12.11 8.17 -4.43
N ARG A 66 -13.37 7.81 -4.23
CA ARG A 66 -14.14 7.07 -5.23
C ARG A 66 -14.38 7.88 -6.50
N SER A 67 -14.54 9.18 -6.39
CA SER A 67 -14.74 10.05 -7.56
C SER A 67 -13.48 10.18 -8.43
N SER A 68 -12.30 9.88 -7.87
CA SER A 68 -11.02 10.05 -8.55
C SER A 68 -10.36 8.74 -8.98
N VAL A 69 -10.85 7.60 -8.51
CA VAL A 69 -10.19 6.29 -8.71
C VAL A 69 -10.03 5.93 -10.19
N PHE A 70 -10.99 6.33 -11.03
CA PHE A 70 -10.97 5.97 -12.45
C PHE A 70 -9.94 6.76 -13.28
N LYS A 71 -9.27 7.72 -12.69
CA LYS A 71 -8.07 8.33 -13.30
C LYS A 71 -6.89 7.34 -13.34
N TYR A 72 -6.89 6.35 -12.46
CA TYR A 72 -5.76 5.44 -12.23
C TYR A 72 -6.08 3.98 -12.48
N ALA A 73 -7.36 3.61 -12.52
CA ALA A 73 -7.80 2.22 -12.68
C ALA A 73 -8.97 2.13 -13.66
N ASP A 74 -9.02 1.04 -14.43
CA ASP A 74 -10.14 0.77 -15.34
C ASP A 74 -11.39 0.37 -14.57
N ARG A 75 -11.23 -0.38 -13.46
CA ARG A 75 -12.31 -0.88 -12.63
C ARG A 75 -11.98 -0.66 -11.16
N PHE A 76 -13.02 -0.53 -10.37
CA PHE A 76 -12.92 -0.39 -8.91
C PHE A 76 -13.85 -1.39 -8.23
N ARG A 77 -13.36 -2.03 -7.17
CA ARG A 77 -14.12 -3.00 -6.40
C ARG A 77 -13.90 -2.78 -4.90
N VAL A 78 -14.97 -2.90 -4.13
CA VAL A 78 -14.89 -2.94 -2.66
C VAL A 78 -14.91 -4.42 -2.23
N ALA A 79 -13.91 -4.82 -1.45
CA ALA A 79 -13.82 -6.19 -0.94
C ALA A 79 -15.01 -6.50 -0.03
N ARG A 80 -15.57 -7.69 -0.19
CA ARG A 80 -16.71 -8.13 0.60
C ARG A 80 -16.25 -8.62 1.98
N PRO A 81 -16.85 -8.15 3.07
CA PRO A 81 -16.39 -8.49 4.42
C PRO A 81 -16.37 -9.99 4.73
N TYR A 82 -17.28 -10.75 4.11
CA TYR A 82 -17.40 -12.19 4.33
C TYR A 82 -16.53 -13.05 3.41
N LYS A 83 -15.77 -12.44 2.50
CA LYS A 83 -14.86 -13.13 1.57
C LYS A 83 -13.41 -12.94 2.04
N LYS A 84 -12.95 -13.85 2.88
CA LYS A 84 -11.66 -13.74 3.57
C LYS A 84 -10.44 -13.60 2.65
N ASN A 85 -10.51 -14.12 1.43
CA ASN A 85 -9.36 -14.12 0.52
C ASN A 85 -9.27 -12.87 -0.36
N GLU A 86 -10.28 -12.00 -0.38
CA GLU A 86 -10.29 -10.84 -1.28
C GLU A 86 -9.22 -9.80 -0.93
N GLN A 87 -8.82 -9.69 0.34
CA GLN A 87 -7.79 -8.75 0.84
C GLN A 87 -6.52 -9.45 1.33
N SER A 88 -6.31 -10.73 1.01
CA SER A 88 -5.22 -11.52 1.58
C SER A 88 -3.82 -10.98 1.26
N PHE A 89 -3.61 -10.42 0.07
CA PHE A 89 -2.30 -9.86 -0.32
C PHE A 89 -1.95 -8.62 0.50
N ILE A 90 -2.91 -7.71 0.66
CA ILE A 90 -2.67 -6.48 1.43
C ILE A 90 -2.54 -6.79 2.93
N GLU A 91 -3.32 -7.73 3.45
CA GLU A 91 -3.21 -8.18 4.84
C GLU A 91 -1.85 -8.80 5.12
N SER A 92 -1.34 -9.61 4.19
CA SER A 92 0.00 -10.21 4.28
C SER A 92 1.08 -9.13 4.30
N PHE A 93 0.98 -8.13 3.44
CA PHE A 93 1.91 -7.01 3.45
C PHE A 93 1.81 -6.21 4.75
N ASN A 94 0.61 -5.93 5.23
CA ASN A 94 0.41 -5.20 6.49
C ASN A 94 1.06 -5.92 7.67
N ARG A 95 1.00 -7.26 7.70
CA ARG A 95 1.72 -8.06 8.70
C ARG A 95 3.23 -7.89 8.58
N SER A 96 3.77 -7.93 7.37
CA SER A 96 5.21 -7.70 7.14
C SER A 96 5.63 -6.30 7.55
N LEU A 97 4.82 -5.28 7.25
CA LEU A 97 5.07 -3.90 7.64
C LEU A 97 5.18 -3.75 9.16
N ARG A 98 4.27 -4.38 9.91
CA ARG A 98 4.34 -4.40 11.37
C ARG A 98 5.56 -5.19 11.86
N LYS A 99 5.75 -6.39 11.36
CA LYS A 99 6.77 -7.33 11.83
C LYS A 99 8.18 -6.83 11.55
N GLU A 100 8.39 -6.19 10.41
CA GLU A 100 9.72 -5.83 9.93
C GLU A 100 10.05 -4.34 10.08
N CYS A 101 9.06 -3.46 10.31
CA CYS A 101 9.27 -2.02 10.30
C CYS A 101 8.60 -1.30 11.48
N LEU A 102 7.27 -1.22 11.49
CA LEU A 102 6.55 -0.32 12.39
C LEU A 102 6.11 -0.93 13.72
N GLY A 103 6.07 -2.24 13.83
CA GLY A 103 5.68 -2.93 15.06
C GLY A 103 4.18 -2.84 15.33
N TRP A 104 3.82 -3.12 16.59
CA TRP A 104 2.44 -3.14 17.07
C TRP A 104 2.14 -2.03 18.08
N SER A 105 3.09 -1.13 18.32
CA SER A 105 2.92 -0.03 19.25
C SER A 105 1.91 0.99 18.76
N LYS A 106 1.35 1.76 19.68
CA LYS A 106 0.55 2.94 19.36
C LYS A 106 1.47 4.16 19.32
N TYR A 107 1.30 4.99 18.32
CA TYR A 107 2.14 6.17 18.09
C TYR A 107 1.34 7.45 18.25
N LYS A 108 2.04 8.54 18.52
CA LYS A 108 1.48 9.89 18.54
C LYS A 108 1.85 10.64 17.26
N GLN A 109 1.13 11.71 16.97
CA GLN A 109 1.35 12.49 15.76
C GLN A 109 2.79 13.03 15.65
N ASN A 110 3.40 13.42 16.77
CA ASN A 110 4.77 13.89 16.77
C ASN A 110 5.82 12.80 16.54
N ASP A 111 5.42 11.52 16.51
CA ASP A 111 6.30 10.41 16.13
C ASP A 111 6.44 10.28 14.60
N ILE A 112 5.58 10.92 13.82
CA ILE A 112 5.52 10.75 12.35
C ILE A 112 6.87 10.99 11.68
N PRO A 113 7.63 12.06 11.96
CA PRO A 113 8.90 12.26 11.26
C PRO A 113 9.90 11.12 11.43
N SER A 114 10.02 10.54 12.63
CA SER A 114 10.91 9.39 12.84
C SER A 114 10.39 8.13 12.20
N LEU A 115 9.08 7.92 12.22
CA LEU A 115 8.44 6.78 11.56
C LEU A 115 8.56 6.85 10.03
N GLU A 116 8.47 8.05 9.46
CA GLU A 116 8.64 8.25 8.01
C GLU A 116 10.06 7.89 7.57
N LYS A 117 11.07 8.19 8.39
CA LYS A 117 12.45 7.81 8.12
C LYS A 117 12.61 6.29 8.12
N GLU A 118 12.13 5.62 9.17
CA GLU A 118 12.16 4.16 9.26
C GLU A 118 11.42 3.51 8.09
N LEU A 119 10.26 4.05 7.74
CA LEU A 119 9.46 3.58 6.63
C LEU A 119 10.18 3.73 5.29
N SER A 120 10.81 4.88 5.05
CA SER A 120 11.58 5.13 3.83
C SER A 120 12.71 4.12 3.68
N ASP A 121 13.47 3.88 4.74
CA ASP A 121 14.56 2.89 4.74
C ASP A 121 14.03 1.48 4.49
N TYR A 122 12.91 1.13 5.11
CA TYR A 122 12.27 -0.17 4.91
C TYR A 122 11.79 -0.36 3.47
N LEU A 123 11.17 0.65 2.88
CA LEU A 123 10.67 0.56 1.50
C LEU A 123 11.81 0.43 0.49
N MET A 124 12.94 1.08 0.73
CA MET A 124 14.15 0.88 -0.09
C MET A 124 14.63 -0.57 0.02
N TYR A 125 14.71 -1.11 1.22
CA TYR A 125 15.05 -2.51 1.43
C TYR A 125 14.04 -3.44 0.74
N TYR A 126 12.75 -3.19 0.94
CA TYR A 126 11.67 -4.02 0.41
C TYR A 126 11.74 -4.13 -1.12
N HIS A 127 11.94 -3.01 -1.81
CA HIS A 127 11.93 -2.99 -3.27
C HIS A 127 13.25 -3.42 -3.91
N ASN A 128 14.38 -3.25 -3.23
CA ASN A 128 15.71 -3.45 -3.82
C ASN A 128 16.48 -4.65 -3.27
N LYS A 129 16.13 -5.14 -2.08
CA LYS A 129 16.93 -6.19 -1.41
C LYS A 129 16.10 -7.36 -0.88
N ARG A 130 14.83 -7.15 -0.53
CA ARG A 130 14.02 -8.20 0.08
C ARG A 130 13.54 -9.19 -0.97
N PRO A 131 13.96 -10.47 -0.87
CA PRO A 131 13.49 -11.50 -1.81
C PRO A 131 12.05 -11.90 -1.51
N HIS A 132 11.31 -12.24 -2.54
CA HIS A 132 9.92 -12.71 -2.45
C HIS A 132 9.79 -14.09 -3.07
N MET A 133 9.27 -15.04 -2.32
CA MET A 133 9.06 -16.42 -2.81
C MET A 133 8.17 -16.43 -4.05
N SER A 134 7.11 -15.64 -4.06
CA SER A 134 6.19 -15.55 -5.19
C SER A 134 6.80 -14.93 -6.45
N LEU A 135 7.97 -14.31 -6.33
CA LEU A 135 8.74 -13.75 -7.44
C LEU A 135 10.01 -14.55 -7.72
N ASN A 136 10.02 -15.85 -7.42
CA ASN A 136 11.19 -16.71 -7.55
C ASN A 136 12.42 -16.16 -6.82
N MET A 137 12.20 -15.63 -5.61
CA MET A 137 13.21 -15.03 -4.75
C MET A 137 13.82 -13.72 -5.29
N MET A 138 13.22 -13.14 -6.31
CA MET A 138 13.59 -11.79 -6.76
C MET A 138 12.97 -10.72 -5.88
N THR A 139 13.59 -9.53 -5.88
CA THR A 139 12.96 -8.33 -5.33
C THR A 139 11.92 -7.79 -6.31
N PRO A 140 10.97 -6.95 -5.87
CA PRO A 140 10.03 -6.31 -6.79
C PRO A 140 10.70 -5.55 -7.94
N ASN A 141 11.78 -4.82 -7.67
CA ASN A 141 12.49 -4.09 -8.71
C ASN A 141 13.19 -5.02 -9.71
N GLN A 142 13.80 -6.13 -9.25
CA GLN A 142 14.38 -7.13 -10.14
C GLN A 142 13.33 -7.78 -11.03
N PHE A 143 12.17 -8.09 -10.47
CA PHE A 143 11.06 -8.66 -11.22
C PHE A 143 10.58 -7.71 -12.32
N LYS A 144 10.44 -6.43 -12.01
CA LYS A 144 10.05 -5.40 -13.00
C LYS A 144 11.09 -5.26 -14.13
N GLU A 145 12.37 -5.24 -13.78
CA GLU A 145 13.46 -5.16 -14.77
C GLU A 145 13.43 -6.34 -15.72
N ASN A 146 13.18 -7.55 -15.20
CA ASN A 146 13.06 -8.75 -16.02
C ASN A 146 11.87 -8.71 -16.97
N LEU A 147 10.73 -8.14 -16.53
CA LEU A 147 9.56 -7.96 -17.38
C LEU A 147 9.87 -7.05 -18.58
N VAL A 148 10.60 -5.97 -18.36
CA VAL A 148 10.98 -5.03 -19.41
C VAL A 148 11.98 -5.67 -20.38
N SER A 149 12.93 -6.48 -19.89
CA SER A 149 13.95 -7.12 -20.74
C SER A 149 13.39 -8.25 -21.61
N ASP A 150 12.24 -8.82 -21.27
CA ASP A 150 11.55 -9.87 -22.03
C ASP A 150 10.70 -9.32 -23.20
N ILE A 151 10.62 -8.01 -23.33
CA ILE A 151 9.96 -7.35 -24.45
C ILE A 151 11.00 -7.09 -25.55
#